data_ca698fd15ecdf68d2bd62973e7daf3c7
#
_entry.id   ca698fd15ecdf68d2bd62973e7daf3c7
#
_cell.length_a   1.000
_cell.length_b   1.000
_cell.length_c   1.000
_cell.angle_alpha   90.00
_cell.angle_beta   90.00
_cell.angle_gamma   90.00
#
_symmetry.space_group_name_H-M   'P 1'
#
loop_
_entity.id
_entity.type
_entity.pdbx_description
1 polymer ?
#
loop_
_entity_poly.entity_id
_entity_poly.type
_entity_poly.pdbx_seq_one_letter_code
_entity_poly.pdbx_strand_id
1 'polypeptide(L)'
;MKRVVTIDFDDTLATEKSTGWGGKSLVAYQTILDLINKEHKQGSEIHIVSFRSEKERPEVARFVRMYNLPIKSIVCTNLQSKTPYLLKLSSNLHVDDMKFALDDAKEAGIETLHFKEGKFI
;
A
#
# COMPACT_ATOMS: atom_id res chain seq x y z
N MET A 1 9.89 -8.67 18.31
CA MET A 1 10.08 -7.90 17.07
C MET A 1 8.72 -7.47 16.52
N LYS A 2 8.65 -6.28 15.97
CA LYS A 2 7.40 -5.81 15.38
C LYS A 2 7.14 -6.48 14.05
N ARG A 3 5.88 -6.83 13.82
CA ARG A 3 5.42 -7.25 12.50
C ARG A 3 5.37 -6.02 11.59
N VAL A 4 5.82 -6.16 10.38
CA VAL A 4 5.85 -5.08 9.39
C VAL A 4 4.94 -5.47 8.22
N VAL A 5 4.00 -4.59 7.89
CA VAL A 5 3.08 -4.77 6.77
C VAL A 5 3.33 -3.65 5.77
N THR A 6 3.51 -4.02 4.51
CA THR A 6 3.69 -3.05 3.43
C THR A 6 2.49 -3.13 2.50
N ILE A 7 2.01 -1.99 2.05
CA ILE A 7 0.79 -1.90 1.25
C ILE A 7 1.07 -1.02 0.03
N ASP A 8 0.68 -1.50 -1.15
CA ASP A 8 0.67 -0.71 -2.37
C ASP A 8 -0.37 0.41 -2.26
N PHE A 9 -0.18 1.49 -2.98
CA PHE A 9 -1.09 2.64 -2.94
C PHE A 9 -2.17 2.55 -4.02
N ASP A 10 -1.77 2.65 -5.30
CA ASP A 10 -2.73 2.72 -6.41
C ASP A 10 -3.43 1.38 -6.61
N ASP A 11 -4.77 1.43 -6.64
CA ASP A 11 -5.65 0.27 -6.82
C ASP A 11 -5.53 -0.81 -5.73
N THR A 12 -4.93 -0.45 -4.61
CA THR A 12 -4.91 -1.29 -3.41
C THR A 12 -5.46 -0.50 -2.23
N LEU A 13 -4.73 0.50 -1.73
CA LEU A 13 -5.27 1.39 -0.68
C LEU A 13 -6.23 2.41 -1.26
N ALA A 14 -5.88 3.01 -2.40
CA ALA A 14 -6.62 4.09 -3.02
C ALA A 14 -7.01 3.73 -4.45
N THR A 15 -8.16 4.22 -4.88
CA THR A 15 -8.58 4.11 -6.28
C THR A 15 -9.22 5.42 -6.73
N GLU A 16 -9.18 5.68 -8.03
CA GLU A 16 -9.82 6.86 -8.58
C GLU A 16 -11.33 6.64 -8.72
N LYS A 17 -12.10 7.64 -8.35
CA LYS A 17 -13.55 7.62 -8.50
C LYS A 17 -14.01 8.92 -9.16
N SER A 18 -14.94 8.79 -10.10
CA SER A 18 -15.52 9.97 -10.78
C SER A 18 -16.31 10.81 -9.77
N THR A 19 -16.13 12.13 -9.85
CA THR A 19 -16.87 13.08 -9.00
C THR A 19 -18.24 13.43 -9.58
N GLY A 20 -18.53 13.01 -10.83
CA GLY A 20 -19.75 13.39 -11.52
C GLY A 20 -19.65 14.75 -12.24
N TRP A 21 -18.54 15.45 -12.07
CA TRP A 21 -18.32 16.78 -12.67
C TRP A 21 -17.12 16.78 -13.63
N GLY A 22 -16.81 15.60 -14.22
CA GLY A 22 -15.69 15.47 -15.12
C GLY A 22 -14.33 15.35 -14.43
N GLY A 23 -14.30 15.42 -13.10
CA GLY A 23 -13.09 15.24 -12.31
C GLY A 23 -13.00 13.85 -11.70
N LYS A 24 -11.87 13.56 -11.09
CA LYS A 24 -11.63 12.31 -10.36
C LYS A 24 -11.06 12.64 -9.00
N SER A 25 -11.40 11.83 -8.02
CA SER A 25 -10.81 11.92 -6.69
C SER A 25 -10.36 10.55 -6.24
N LEU A 26 -9.36 10.53 -5.35
CA LEU A 26 -8.90 9.29 -4.75
C LEU A 26 -9.78 8.95 -3.55
N VAL A 27 -10.23 7.71 -3.49
CA VAL A 27 -11.00 7.19 -2.36
C VAL A 27 -10.35 5.90 -1.87
N ALA A 28 -10.49 5.61 -0.59
CA ALA A 28 -9.93 4.41 -0.01
C ALA A 28 -10.86 3.21 -0.19
N TYR A 29 -10.27 2.04 -0.36
CA TYR A 29 -11.01 0.79 -0.24
C TYR A 29 -11.21 0.47 1.25
N GLN A 30 -12.46 0.32 1.67
CA GLN A 30 -12.77 0.04 3.07
C GLN A 30 -12.10 -1.24 3.58
N THR A 31 -12.03 -2.26 2.73
CA THR A 31 -11.37 -3.52 3.08
C THR A 31 -9.92 -3.31 3.51
N ILE A 32 -9.21 -2.42 2.82
CA ILE A 32 -7.80 -2.13 3.16
C ILE A 32 -7.72 -1.23 4.40
N LEU A 33 -8.65 -0.29 4.56
CA LEU A 33 -8.71 0.51 5.80
C LEU A 33 -8.90 -0.41 7.00
N ASP A 34 -9.76 -1.42 6.88
CA ASP A 34 -10.01 -2.38 7.96
C ASP A 34 -8.76 -3.20 8.26
N LEU A 35 -8.03 -3.62 7.22
CA LEU A 35 -6.76 -4.34 7.38
C LEU A 35 -5.74 -3.48 8.14
N ILE A 36 -5.59 -2.22 7.73
CA ILE A 36 -4.66 -1.28 8.37
C ILE A 36 -5.00 -1.12 9.85
N ASN A 37 -6.28 -0.91 10.16
CA ASN A 37 -6.69 -0.72 11.55
C ASN A 37 -6.48 -1.97 12.39
N LYS A 38 -6.77 -3.13 11.83
CA LYS A 38 -6.57 -4.42 12.51
C LYS A 38 -5.09 -4.64 12.83
N GLU A 39 -4.23 -4.45 11.81
CA GLU A 39 -2.80 -4.63 11.98
C GLU A 39 -2.22 -3.61 12.97
N HIS A 40 -2.66 -2.37 12.88
CA HIS A 40 -2.22 -1.33 13.81
C HIS A 40 -2.56 -1.67 15.26
N LYS A 41 -3.78 -2.16 15.50
CA LYS A 41 -4.21 -2.57 16.85
C LYS A 41 -3.39 -3.72 17.39
N GLN A 42 -2.84 -4.55 16.53
CA GLN A 42 -1.99 -5.67 16.90
C GLN A 42 -0.53 -5.26 17.10
N GLY A 43 -0.22 -3.99 16.90
CA GLY A 43 1.14 -3.47 17.09
C GLY A 43 2.01 -3.50 15.85
N SER A 44 1.46 -3.83 14.69
CA SER A 44 2.23 -3.86 13.44
C SER A 44 2.63 -2.46 13.00
N GLU A 45 3.81 -2.35 12.36
CA GLU A 45 4.20 -1.16 11.62
C GLU A 45 3.66 -1.29 10.21
N ILE A 46 3.12 -0.20 9.67
CA ILE A 46 2.52 -0.20 8.35
C ILE A 46 3.21 0.85 7.48
N HIS A 47 3.67 0.43 6.31
CA HIS A 47 4.35 1.30 5.35
C HIS A 47 3.64 1.20 4.01
N ILE A 48 3.61 2.32 3.29
CA ILE A 48 3.16 2.33 1.91
C ILE A 48 4.38 2.20 1.01
N VAL A 49 4.34 1.28 0.05
CA VAL A 49 5.40 1.12 -0.95
C VAL A 49 4.74 1.20 -2.33
N SER A 50 5.02 2.27 -3.05
CA SER A 50 4.36 2.62 -4.30
C SER A 50 5.36 2.75 -5.43
N PHE A 51 4.95 2.41 -6.65
CA PHE A 51 5.76 2.65 -7.86
C PHE A 51 5.83 4.12 -8.25
N ARG A 52 5.03 4.98 -7.62
CA ARG A 52 5.03 6.42 -7.92
C ARG A 52 6.41 7.03 -7.78
N SER A 53 6.61 8.19 -8.43
CA SER A 53 7.84 8.95 -8.28
C SER A 53 7.85 9.74 -6.98
N GLU A 54 9.02 10.17 -6.55
CA GLU A 54 9.16 11.02 -5.36
C GLU A 54 8.38 12.33 -5.48
N LYS A 55 8.21 12.83 -6.70
CA LYS A 55 7.42 14.05 -6.95
C LYS A 55 5.95 13.86 -6.57
N GLU A 56 5.47 12.63 -6.57
CA GLU A 56 4.09 12.31 -6.27
C GLU A 56 3.85 11.96 -4.79
N ARG A 57 4.92 11.92 -3.99
CA ARG A 57 4.81 11.63 -2.56
C ARG A 57 3.83 12.55 -1.83
N PRO A 58 3.80 13.88 -2.09
CA PRO A 58 2.86 14.77 -1.39
C PRO A 58 1.40 14.37 -1.57
N GLU A 59 1.03 13.84 -2.74
CA GLU A 59 -0.34 13.38 -2.98
C GLU A 59 -0.67 12.17 -2.11
N VAL A 60 0.25 11.21 -2.01
CA VAL A 60 0.08 10.04 -1.15
C VAL A 60 0.00 10.47 0.32
N ALA A 61 0.87 11.37 0.74
CA ALA A 61 0.89 11.87 2.12
C ALA A 61 -0.42 12.59 2.46
N ARG A 62 -0.97 13.35 1.53
CA ARG A 62 -2.26 14.04 1.73
C ARG A 62 -3.38 13.03 1.95
N PHE A 63 -3.40 11.98 1.15
CA PHE A 63 -4.39 10.90 1.30
C PHE A 63 -4.29 10.26 2.69
N VAL A 64 -3.08 9.95 3.13
CA VAL A 64 -2.84 9.35 4.45
C VAL A 64 -3.40 10.26 5.56
N ARG A 65 -3.15 11.57 5.44
CA ARG A 65 -3.67 12.54 6.42
C ARG A 65 -5.19 12.64 6.38
N MET A 66 -5.78 12.65 5.18
CA MET A 66 -7.24 12.75 5.02
C MET A 66 -7.97 11.60 5.70
N TYR A 67 -7.43 10.41 5.60
CA TYR A 67 -8.02 9.23 6.21
C TYR A 67 -7.48 8.94 7.61
N ASN A 68 -6.58 9.79 8.11
CA ASN A 68 -5.96 9.64 9.43
C ASN A 68 -5.39 8.25 9.66
N LEU A 69 -4.57 7.78 8.70
CA LEU A 69 -4.04 6.43 8.73
C LEU A 69 -2.73 6.34 9.51
N PRO A 70 -2.54 5.26 10.28
CA PRO A 70 -1.32 5.05 11.07
C PRO A 70 -0.18 4.50 10.21
N ILE A 71 0.26 5.27 9.24
CA ILE A 71 1.32 4.89 8.32
C ILE A 71 2.66 5.41 8.83
N LYS A 72 3.62 4.51 8.98
CA LYS A 72 4.96 4.83 9.48
C LYS A 72 5.81 5.56 8.44
N SER A 73 5.78 5.09 7.19
CA SER A 73 6.53 5.73 6.12
C SER A 73 5.87 5.50 4.77
N ILE A 74 6.21 6.37 3.82
CA ILE A 74 5.78 6.26 2.44
C ILE A 74 7.03 6.13 1.59
N VAL A 75 7.13 5.04 0.84
CA VAL A 75 8.25 4.78 -0.07
C VAL A 75 7.73 4.87 -1.51
N CYS A 76 8.32 5.78 -2.28
CA CYS A 76 8.06 5.90 -3.71
C CYS A 76 9.28 5.37 -4.44
N THR A 77 9.11 4.28 -5.21
CA THR A 77 10.25 3.57 -5.80
C THR A 77 10.71 4.14 -7.13
N ASN A 78 10.02 5.15 -7.67
CA ASN A 78 10.32 5.73 -8.99
C ASN A 78 10.30 4.66 -10.08
N LEU A 79 9.26 3.82 -10.08
CA LEU A 79 9.05 2.71 -11.01
C LEU A 79 10.08 1.57 -10.90
N GLN A 80 10.90 1.60 -9.86
CA GLN A 80 11.85 0.53 -9.59
C GLN A 80 11.14 -0.63 -8.90
N SER A 81 11.73 -1.83 -8.97
CA SER A 81 11.20 -3.01 -8.25
C SER A 81 10.99 -2.69 -6.78
N LYS A 82 9.87 -3.12 -6.23
CA LYS A 82 9.54 -2.91 -4.82
C LYS A 82 10.35 -3.81 -3.89
N THR A 83 10.72 -4.99 -4.33
CA THR A 83 11.29 -6.03 -3.47
C THR A 83 12.51 -5.58 -2.66
N PRO A 84 13.50 -4.86 -3.22
CA PRO A 84 14.61 -4.38 -2.40
C PRO A 84 14.15 -3.47 -1.26
N TYR A 85 13.12 -2.66 -1.49
CA TYR A 85 12.56 -1.78 -0.46
C TYR A 85 11.83 -2.58 0.61
N LEU A 86 11.09 -3.62 0.20
CA LEU A 86 10.39 -4.49 1.14
C LEU A 86 11.39 -5.21 2.07
N LEU A 87 12.49 -5.69 1.51
CA LEU A 87 13.53 -6.35 2.29
C LEU A 87 14.19 -5.38 3.25
N LYS A 88 14.46 -4.16 2.81
CA LYS A 88 15.05 -3.12 3.65
C LYS A 88 14.15 -2.75 4.82
N LEU A 89 12.83 -2.77 4.62
CA LEU A 89 11.86 -2.51 5.67
C LEU A 89 11.61 -3.74 6.56
N SER A 90 12.15 -4.88 6.20
CA SER A 90 11.90 -6.16 6.85
C SER A 90 10.41 -6.53 6.82
N SER A 91 9.78 -6.33 5.67
CA SER A 91 8.36 -6.61 5.49
C SER A 91 8.04 -8.08 5.75
N ASN A 92 7.02 -8.32 6.56
CA ASN A 92 6.50 -9.66 6.83
C ASN A 92 5.35 -10.00 5.89
N LEU A 93 4.59 -8.97 5.48
CA LEU A 93 3.43 -9.13 4.61
C LEU A 93 3.38 -7.98 3.64
N HIS A 94 3.24 -8.27 2.35
CA HIS A 94 3.04 -7.25 1.31
C HIS A 94 1.69 -7.44 0.64
N VAL A 95 0.91 -6.37 0.57
CA VAL A 95 -0.42 -6.34 -0.03
C VAL A 95 -0.36 -5.49 -1.31
N ASP A 96 -0.76 -6.07 -2.43
CA ASP A 96 -0.63 -5.41 -3.74
C ASP A 96 -1.70 -5.92 -4.70
N ASP A 97 -1.98 -5.16 -5.75
CA ASP A 97 -2.88 -5.58 -6.81
C ASP A 97 -2.14 -6.17 -8.00
N MET A 98 -0.83 -5.94 -8.09
CA MET A 98 -0.02 -6.37 -9.23
C MET A 98 0.64 -7.71 -8.96
N LYS A 99 0.24 -8.71 -9.74
CA LYS A 99 0.72 -10.09 -9.55
C LYS A 99 2.24 -10.19 -9.64
N PHE A 100 2.88 -9.48 -10.58
CA PHE A 100 4.33 -9.58 -10.71
C PHE A 100 5.06 -9.06 -9.47
N ALA A 101 4.54 -8.01 -8.83
CA ALA A 101 5.13 -7.47 -7.61
C ALA A 101 4.99 -8.48 -6.46
N LEU A 102 3.84 -9.15 -6.39
CA LEU A 102 3.59 -10.17 -5.37
C LEU A 102 4.46 -11.41 -5.59
N ASP A 103 4.58 -11.86 -6.84
CA ASP A 103 5.41 -13.03 -7.17
C ASP A 103 6.88 -12.76 -6.82
N ASP A 104 7.37 -11.56 -7.12
CA ASP A 104 8.73 -11.15 -6.82
C ASP A 104 8.98 -11.11 -5.30
N ALA A 105 8.03 -10.55 -4.55
CA ALA A 105 8.11 -10.50 -3.09
C ALA A 105 8.06 -11.91 -2.48
N LYS A 106 7.18 -12.75 -2.98
CA LYS A 106 7.05 -14.14 -2.51
C LYS A 106 8.34 -14.92 -2.74
N GLU A 107 8.97 -14.74 -3.89
CA GLU A 107 10.24 -15.37 -4.22
C GLU A 107 11.35 -14.95 -3.24
N ALA A 108 11.25 -13.73 -2.72
CA ALA A 108 12.18 -13.22 -1.71
C ALA A 108 11.83 -13.65 -0.29
N GLY A 109 10.81 -14.49 -0.11
CA GLY A 109 10.42 -15.03 1.19
C GLY A 109 9.42 -14.18 1.96
N ILE A 110 8.77 -13.21 1.31
CA ILE A 110 7.80 -12.33 1.95
C ILE A 110 6.39 -12.89 1.71
N GLU A 111 5.59 -12.98 2.78
CA GLU A 111 4.19 -13.36 2.64
C GLU A 111 3.43 -12.29 1.88
N THR A 112 2.48 -12.70 1.05
CA THR A 112 1.76 -11.77 0.17
C THR A 112 0.26 -11.96 0.27
N LEU A 113 -0.49 -10.85 0.06
CA LEU A 113 -1.93 -10.87 -0.15
C LEU A 113 -2.23 -10.15 -1.46
N HIS A 114 -2.97 -10.81 -2.32
CA HIS A 114 -3.39 -10.23 -3.59
C HIS A 114 -4.75 -9.56 -3.41
N PHE A 115 -4.80 -8.26 -3.64
CA PHE A 115 -6.03 -7.47 -3.55
C PHE A 115 -6.32 -6.90 -4.93
N LYS A 116 -7.48 -7.23 -5.51
CA LYS A 116 -7.81 -6.79 -6.85
C LYS A 116 -9.29 -6.45 -6.93
N GLU A 117 -9.58 -5.30 -7.53
CA GLU A 117 -10.95 -4.84 -7.76
C GLU A 117 -11.79 -4.87 -6.48
N GLY A 118 -11.19 -4.41 -5.38
CA GLY A 118 -11.88 -4.23 -4.12
C GLY A 118 -11.95 -5.45 -3.22
N LYS A 119 -11.28 -6.55 -3.56
CA LYS A 119 -11.34 -7.77 -2.74
C LYS A 119 -10.05 -8.57 -2.78
N PHE A 120 -9.84 -9.37 -1.74
CA PHE A 120 -8.72 -10.32 -1.70
C PHE A 120 -9.02 -11.53 -2.60
N ILE A 121 -8.01 -11.98 -3.31
CA ILE A 121 -8.13 -13.14 -4.19
C ILE A 121 -7.01 -14.15 -3.95
#